data_1f800548aba68a46f99185052abe594b
#
_entry.id   1f800548aba68a46f99185052abe594b
#
_cell.length_a   1.000
_cell.length_b   1.000
_cell.length_c   1.000
_cell.angle_alpha   90.00
_cell.angle_beta   90.00
_cell.angle_gamma   90.00
#
_symmetry.space_group_name_H-M   'P 1'
#
loop_
_entity.id
_entity.type
_entity.pdbx_description
1 polymer ?
#
loop_
_entity_poly.entity_id
_entity_poly.type
_entity_poly.pdbx_seq_one_letter_code
_entity_poly.pdbx_strand_id
1 'polypeptide(L)'
;TNLDHAMDFFFDIPKAQRKWVATPDKTGYGLVQTSTDELISRKLFLWGMGPGGRNWQTFLAAPGRGYIEVQAGLAHTQLEHLPMKPGQVIEWCAAYWDAAIGAVDEQLEADFPRQKLEDWREKFGEIDGVKGERKLYGSGWGALEAERMKVQGQEFLSQGLDYSSKTLREAQKGWLKLLHEGELPCEDASKPPMSYQVSDAWMKLLTGSMEAGKSRHWYGYYQLGVMLAYRSKRQEALEAFEKSLSCQQNAWALRCKGVLLNLEGDKQAAADCLCQALRMAPHRALAIEACRLLNDAGRPEDLLKLVDELPERLRRVGRVQALRADALLKLDKLDELNTIL
;
A
#
# COMPACT_ATOMS: atom_id res chain seq x y z
N THR A 1 -9.91 28.26 -8.83
CA THR A 1 -8.85 28.84 -7.98
C THR A 1 -7.61 27.97 -8.14
N ASN A 2 -6.54 28.54 -8.65
CA ASN A 2 -5.26 27.85 -8.81
C ASN A 2 -4.50 27.91 -7.48
N LEU A 3 -4.59 26.85 -6.69
CA LEU A 3 -3.83 26.68 -5.46
C LEU A 3 -2.49 26.01 -5.78
N ASP A 4 -1.43 26.40 -5.10
CA ASP A 4 -0.10 25.79 -5.30
C ASP A 4 0.01 24.38 -4.69
N HIS A 5 -0.77 24.09 -3.67
CA HIS A 5 -0.77 22.82 -2.94
C HIS A 5 -2.14 22.14 -2.94
N ALA A 6 -2.15 20.86 -2.63
CA ALA A 6 -3.39 20.08 -2.48
C ALA A 6 -4.20 20.60 -1.29
N MET A 7 -5.53 20.64 -1.45
CA MET A 7 -6.43 21.14 -0.41
C MET A 7 -7.77 20.41 -0.42
N ASP A 8 -8.26 20.13 0.77
CA ASP A 8 -9.59 19.61 1.07
C ASP A 8 -10.56 20.75 1.39
N PHE A 9 -11.74 20.74 0.80
CA PHE A 9 -12.85 21.65 1.10
C PHE A 9 -14.03 20.82 1.59
N PHE A 10 -14.24 20.78 2.89
CA PHE A 10 -15.39 20.13 3.50
C PHE A 10 -16.56 21.13 3.58
N PHE A 11 -17.75 20.66 3.20
CA PHE A 11 -18.97 21.45 3.28
C PHE A 11 -19.70 21.13 4.58
N ASP A 12 -19.94 22.15 5.37
CA ASP A 12 -20.81 22.06 6.54
C ASP A 12 -22.28 22.26 6.10
N ILE A 13 -22.96 21.14 5.85
CA ILE A 13 -24.34 21.15 5.38
C ILE A 13 -25.26 20.83 6.56
N PRO A 14 -26.16 21.72 6.97
CA PRO A 14 -27.09 21.47 8.05
C PRO A 14 -27.87 20.17 7.88
N LYS A 15 -28.13 19.45 8.97
CA LYS A 15 -28.76 18.13 8.94
C LYS A 15 -30.10 18.11 8.18
N ALA A 16 -30.89 19.17 8.29
CA ALA A 16 -32.19 19.27 7.63
C ALA A 16 -32.10 19.54 6.10
N GLN A 17 -30.96 20.07 5.64
CA GLN A 17 -30.79 20.39 4.23
C GLN A 17 -30.45 19.17 3.40
N ARG A 18 -30.83 19.22 2.11
CA ARG A 18 -30.46 18.22 1.11
C ARG A 18 -28.95 18.19 0.94
N LYS A 19 -28.38 16.99 0.95
CA LYS A 19 -26.95 16.80 0.78
C LYS A 19 -26.62 16.66 -0.71
N TRP A 20 -26.00 17.69 -1.29
CA TRP A 20 -25.49 17.66 -2.66
C TRP A 20 -24.23 18.51 -2.80
N VAL A 21 -23.51 18.31 -3.89
CA VAL A 21 -22.37 19.13 -4.31
C VAL A 21 -22.31 19.19 -5.81
N ALA A 22 -21.90 20.34 -6.36
CA ALA A 22 -21.70 20.53 -7.78
C ALA A 22 -20.34 21.16 -8.08
N THR A 23 -19.80 20.83 -9.26
CA THR A 23 -18.53 21.35 -9.76
C THR A 23 -18.71 21.94 -11.16
N PRO A 24 -19.33 23.13 -11.26
CA PRO A 24 -19.53 23.77 -12.57
C PRO A 24 -18.22 24.27 -13.16
N ASP A 25 -18.13 24.24 -14.47
CA ASP A 25 -17.11 24.93 -15.24
C ASP A 25 -17.43 26.43 -15.41
N LYS A 26 -16.65 27.12 -16.23
CA LYS A 26 -16.85 28.55 -16.51
C LYS A 26 -18.17 28.88 -17.22
N THR A 27 -18.85 27.90 -17.78
CA THR A 27 -20.18 28.05 -18.39
C THR A 27 -21.30 27.87 -17.39
N GLY A 28 -20.98 27.50 -16.17
CA GLY A 28 -21.94 27.18 -15.11
C GLY A 28 -22.56 25.79 -15.23
N TYR A 29 -22.00 24.92 -16.09
CA TYR A 29 -22.45 23.54 -16.28
C TYR A 29 -21.41 22.55 -15.74
N GLY A 30 -21.84 21.48 -15.08
CA GLY A 30 -20.90 20.52 -14.55
C GLY A 30 -21.52 19.36 -13.76
N LEU A 31 -20.64 18.55 -13.18
CA LEU A 31 -21.03 17.38 -12.37
C LEU A 31 -21.76 17.78 -11.10
N VAL A 32 -22.87 17.12 -10.85
CA VAL A 32 -23.63 17.21 -9.59
C VAL A 32 -23.68 15.81 -8.94
N GLN A 33 -23.61 15.77 -7.62
CA GLN A 33 -23.75 14.57 -6.82
C GLN A 33 -24.71 14.80 -5.67
N THR A 34 -25.65 13.87 -5.47
CA THR A 34 -26.52 13.79 -4.28
C THR A 34 -26.57 12.36 -3.76
N SER A 35 -27.14 12.15 -2.59
CA SER A 35 -27.31 10.82 -2.00
C SER A 35 -28.48 10.77 -1.00
N THR A 36 -28.79 9.57 -0.52
CA THR A 36 -29.52 9.36 0.74
C THR A 36 -28.79 10.02 1.90
N ASP A 37 -29.48 10.25 3.01
CA ASP A 37 -29.00 11.08 4.12
C ASP A 37 -27.90 10.43 4.96
N GLU A 38 -27.61 9.13 4.77
CA GLU A 38 -26.49 8.43 5.41
C GLU A 38 -25.14 9.06 5.07
N LEU A 39 -24.95 9.54 3.83
CA LEU A 39 -23.75 10.28 3.46
C LEU A 39 -23.90 11.74 3.89
N ILE A 40 -23.48 12.02 5.12
CA ILE A 40 -23.70 13.31 5.78
C ILE A 40 -22.80 14.43 5.26
N SER A 41 -21.64 14.10 4.73
CA SER A 41 -20.67 15.09 4.25
C SER A 41 -20.56 15.18 2.74
N ARG A 42 -20.06 16.34 2.30
CA ARG A 42 -19.59 16.58 0.93
C ARG A 42 -18.23 17.23 0.99
N LYS A 43 -17.40 16.89 0.03
CA LYS A 43 -16.03 17.38 -0.04
C LYS A 43 -15.62 17.59 -1.49
N LEU A 44 -14.88 18.66 -1.74
CA LEU A 44 -14.06 18.82 -2.94
C LEU A 44 -12.59 18.68 -2.56
N PHE A 45 -11.86 17.92 -3.35
CA PHE A 45 -10.42 17.84 -3.24
C PHE A 45 -9.76 18.39 -4.50
N LEU A 46 -8.84 19.33 -4.30
CA LEU A 46 -8.05 19.94 -5.35
C LEU A 46 -6.58 19.53 -5.19
N TRP A 47 -5.97 19.02 -6.25
CA TRP A 47 -4.57 18.58 -6.22
C TRP A 47 -3.56 19.74 -6.22
N GLY A 48 -4.01 20.96 -6.55
CA GLY A 48 -3.14 22.13 -6.67
C GLY A 48 -2.31 22.15 -7.94
N MET A 49 -1.60 23.27 -8.15
CA MET A 49 -0.82 23.55 -9.37
C MET A 49 0.69 23.47 -9.16
N GLY A 50 1.15 23.11 -7.95
CA GLY A 50 2.55 22.78 -7.67
C GLY A 50 3.00 21.51 -8.41
N PRO A 51 4.31 21.18 -8.43
CA PRO A 51 4.85 20.06 -9.19
C PRO A 51 4.17 18.71 -8.87
N GLY A 52 3.93 18.43 -7.58
CA GLY A 52 3.24 17.21 -7.15
C GLY A 52 1.80 17.15 -7.64
N GLY A 53 1.05 18.24 -7.51
CA GLY A 53 -0.33 18.34 -7.97
C GLY A 53 -0.46 18.18 -9.49
N ARG A 54 0.43 18.79 -10.26
CA ARG A 54 0.47 18.63 -11.72
C ARG A 54 0.76 17.19 -12.14
N ASN A 55 1.68 16.51 -11.45
CA ASN A 55 1.99 15.11 -11.72
C ASN A 55 0.75 14.22 -11.49
N TRP A 56 0.02 14.43 -10.40
CA TRP A 56 -1.21 13.71 -10.12
C TRP A 56 -2.32 14.01 -11.12
N GLN A 57 -2.52 15.29 -11.48
CA GLN A 57 -3.50 15.68 -12.50
C GLN A 57 -3.17 15.07 -13.87
N THR A 58 -1.89 15.04 -14.26
CA THR A 58 -1.44 14.41 -15.51
C THR A 58 -1.69 12.90 -15.50
N PHE A 59 -1.58 12.25 -14.35
CA PHE A 59 -1.84 10.82 -14.20
C PHE A 59 -3.34 10.48 -14.21
N LEU A 60 -4.18 11.34 -13.61
CA LEU A 60 -5.61 11.07 -13.40
C LEU A 60 -6.53 11.65 -14.50
N ALA A 61 -6.09 12.65 -15.25
CA ALA A 61 -6.90 13.33 -16.26
C ALA A 61 -6.41 13.06 -17.68
N ALA A 62 -7.29 13.32 -18.66
CA ALA A 62 -6.88 13.38 -20.05
C ALA A 62 -5.85 14.50 -20.28
N PRO A 63 -4.92 14.37 -21.25
CA PRO A 63 -3.86 15.34 -21.48
C PRO A 63 -4.40 16.77 -21.61
N GLY A 64 -3.79 17.70 -20.86
CA GLY A 64 -4.16 19.13 -20.85
C GLY A 64 -5.43 19.48 -20.08
N ARG A 65 -6.03 18.55 -19.37
CA ARG A 65 -7.21 18.80 -18.52
C ARG A 65 -6.84 18.80 -17.04
N GLY A 66 -7.57 19.61 -16.26
CA GLY A 66 -7.49 19.58 -14.80
C GLY A 66 -8.30 18.39 -14.22
N TYR A 67 -8.02 18.04 -12.98
CA TYR A 67 -8.71 16.99 -12.24
C TYR A 67 -9.04 17.48 -10.82
N ILE A 68 -10.27 17.26 -10.42
CA ILE A 68 -10.76 17.50 -9.07
C ILE A 68 -11.57 16.28 -8.63
N GLU A 69 -11.70 16.08 -7.32
CA GLU A 69 -12.48 14.99 -6.76
C GLU A 69 -13.71 15.50 -6.05
N VAL A 70 -14.86 14.94 -6.40
CA VAL A 70 -16.14 15.12 -5.68
C VAL A 70 -16.30 13.91 -4.78
N GLN A 71 -16.42 14.14 -3.49
CA GLN A 71 -16.51 13.08 -2.49
C GLN A 71 -17.71 13.29 -1.56
N ALA A 72 -18.28 12.19 -1.06
CA ALA A 72 -19.30 12.15 -0.03
C ALA A 72 -18.93 11.10 1.01
N GLY A 73 -19.30 11.30 2.27
CA GLY A 73 -18.88 10.43 3.35
C GLY A 73 -19.90 10.27 4.47
N LEU A 74 -19.77 9.16 5.20
CA LEU A 74 -20.54 8.85 6.41
C LEU A 74 -20.14 9.73 7.60
N ALA A 75 -18.90 10.26 7.60
CA ALA A 75 -18.37 11.18 8.60
C ALA A 75 -18.24 12.60 8.03
N HIS A 76 -18.10 13.62 8.89
CA HIS A 76 -17.93 15.00 8.43
C HIS A 76 -16.59 15.21 7.74
N THR A 77 -15.54 14.55 8.22
CA THR A 77 -14.19 14.62 7.65
C THR A 77 -13.54 13.25 7.56
N GLN A 78 -12.44 13.14 6.84
CA GLN A 78 -11.62 11.93 6.74
C GLN A 78 -10.85 11.60 8.04
N LEU A 79 -10.80 12.52 8.99
CA LEU A 79 -10.11 12.35 10.28
C LEU A 79 -11.02 11.73 11.35
N GLU A 80 -12.32 11.64 11.08
CA GLU A 80 -13.28 11.05 11.99
C GLU A 80 -13.36 9.53 11.79
N HIS A 81 -13.33 8.80 12.91
CA HIS A 81 -13.51 7.35 12.92
C HIS A 81 -14.90 7.01 13.43
N LEU A 82 -15.68 6.33 12.62
CA LEU A 82 -17.02 5.87 12.99
C LEU A 82 -16.93 4.45 13.56
N PRO A 83 -17.37 4.24 14.83
CA PRO A 83 -17.42 2.90 15.38
C PRO A 83 -18.47 2.06 14.64
N MET A 84 -18.09 0.86 14.22
CA MET A 84 -18.98 -0.09 13.56
C MET A 84 -19.11 -1.34 14.43
N LYS A 85 -20.33 -1.69 14.80
CA LYS A 85 -20.60 -2.87 15.63
C LYS A 85 -20.51 -4.16 14.79
N PRO A 86 -20.17 -5.31 15.41
CA PRO A 86 -20.25 -6.60 14.72
C PRO A 86 -21.66 -6.83 14.14
N GLY A 87 -21.71 -7.21 12.86
CA GLY A 87 -22.98 -7.44 12.13
C GLY A 87 -23.73 -6.17 11.71
N GLN A 88 -23.21 -4.99 11.98
CA GLN A 88 -23.81 -3.75 11.50
C GLN A 88 -23.61 -3.61 9.98
N VAL A 89 -24.69 -3.29 9.29
CA VAL A 89 -24.71 -2.96 7.84
C VAL A 89 -25.06 -1.48 7.71
N ILE A 90 -24.36 -0.77 6.82
CA ILE A 90 -24.65 0.61 6.45
C ILE A 90 -24.76 0.64 4.92
N GLU A 91 -25.90 1.10 4.44
CA GLU A 91 -26.22 1.17 3.02
C GLU A 91 -26.61 2.59 2.63
N TRP A 92 -26.27 2.98 1.43
CA TRP A 92 -26.67 4.27 0.87
C TRP A 92 -26.86 4.17 -0.64
N CYS A 93 -27.59 5.13 -1.20
CA CYS A 93 -27.70 5.33 -2.64
C CYS A 93 -27.16 6.74 -2.99
N ALA A 94 -26.42 6.85 -4.08
CA ALA A 94 -25.93 8.12 -4.61
C ALA A 94 -26.28 8.26 -6.09
N ALA A 95 -26.65 9.47 -6.49
CA ALA A 95 -26.89 9.83 -7.88
C ALA A 95 -25.86 10.86 -8.35
N TYR A 96 -25.40 10.68 -9.57
CA TYR A 96 -24.46 11.57 -10.27
C TYR A 96 -25.05 11.95 -11.62
N TRP A 97 -25.06 13.24 -11.92
CA TRP A 97 -25.51 13.75 -13.22
C TRP A 97 -24.79 15.07 -13.55
N ASP A 98 -25.01 15.58 -14.72
CA ASP A 98 -24.49 16.86 -15.17
C ASP A 98 -25.64 17.86 -15.37
N ALA A 99 -25.45 19.09 -14.90
CA ALA A 99 -26.45 20.13 -14.94
C ALA A 99 -25.88 21.55 -14.99
N ALA A 100 -26.73 22.50 -15.38
CA ALA A 100 -26.49 23.90 -15.11
C ALA A 100 -26.71 24.16 -13.62
N ILE A 101 -25.79 24.87 -12.96
CA ILE A 101 -25.83 25.08 -11.50
C ILE A 101 -27.15 25.73 -11.03
N GLY A 102 -27.71 26.62 -11.82
CA GLY A 102 -28.98 27.30 -11.48
C GLY A 102 -30.23 26.41 -11.54
N ALA A 103 -30.14 25.21 -12.13
CA ALA A 103 -31.23 24.25 -12.23
C ALA A 103 -31.13 23.11 -11.23
N VAL A 104 -30.08 23.04 -10.38
CA VAL A 104 -29.80 21.88 -9.51
C VAL A 104 -30.93 21.65 -8.51
N ASP A 105 -31.41 22.68 -7.81
CA ASP A 105 -32.46 22.52 -6.82
C ASP A 105 -33.77 22.01 -7.42
N GLU A 106 -34.17 22.53 -8.60
CA GLU A 106 -35.34 22.08 -9.33
C GLU A 106 -35.20 20.60 -9.75
N GLN A 107 -34.05 20.22 -10.30
CA GLN A 107 -33.76 18.83 -10.70
C GLN A 107 -33.68 17.87 -9.52
N LEU A 108 -33.18 18.31 -8.36
CA LEU A 108 -33.17 17.49 -7.16
C LEU A 108 -34.58 17.08 -6.74
N GLU A 109 -35.54 18.01 -6.80
CA GLU A 109 -36.92 17.73 -6.45
C GLU A 109 -37.69 16.97 -7.54
N ALA A 110 -37.40 17.25 -8.82
CA ALA A 110 -38.08 16.61 -9.96
C ALA A 110 -37.55 15.20 -10.25
N ASP A 111 -36.23 15.07 -10.38
CA ASP A 111 -35.61 13.84 -10.89
C ASP A 111 -35.04 12.93 -9.79
N PHE A 112 -34.62 13.52 -8.68
CA PHE A 112 -33.95 12.83 -7.58
C PHE A 112 -34.57 13.13 -6.20
N PRO A 113 -35.93 13.09 -6.03
CA PRO A 113 -36.51 13.31 -4.70
C PRO A 113 -35.96 12.28 -3.69
N ARG A 114 -35.91 12.67 -2.40
CA ARG A 114 -35.36 11.80 -1.34
C ARG A 114 -35.98 10.41 -1.36
N GLN A 115 -37.30 10.32 -1.48
CA GLN A 115 -37.99 9.02 -1.52
C GLN A 115 -37.52 8.15 -2.68
N LYS A 116 -37.29 8.68 -3.87
CA LYS A 116 -36.79 7.92 -5.01
C LYS A 116 -35.40 7.34 -4.77
N LEU A 117 -34.51 8.03 -4.07
CA LEU A 117 -33.20 7.48 -3.71
C LEU A 117 -33.33 6.36 -2.67
N GLU A 118 -34.25 6.48 -1.71
CA GLU A 118 -34.55 5.43 -0.75
C GLU A 118 -35.13 4.20 -1.45
N ASP A 119 -36.11 4.39 -2.34
CA ASP A 119 -36.69 3.31 -3.14
C ASP A 119 -35.64 2.60 -3.99
N TRP A 120 -34.69 3.34 -4.55
CA TRP A 120 -33.57 2.75 -5.28
C TRP A 120 -32.64 1.97 -4.37
N ARG A 121 -32.31 2.47 -3.16
CA ARG A 121 -31.49 1.76 -2.18
C ARG A 121 -32.12 0.40 -1.85
N GLU A 122 -33.41 0.36 -1.53
CA GLU A 122 -34.14 -0.88 -1.25
C GLU A 122 -34.14 -1.82 -2.46
N LYS A 123 -34.45 -1.29 -3.64
CA LYS A 123 -34.50 -2.08 -4.87
C LYS A 123 -33.14 -2.64 -5.30
N PHE A 124 -32.05 -1.90 -5.08
CA PHE A 124 -30.71 -2.39 -5.40
C PHE A 124 -30.23 -3.46 -4.42
N GLY A 125 -30.70 -3.46 -3.17
CA GLY A 125 -30.48 -4.57 -2.23
C GLY A 125 -31.03 -5.91 -2.73
N GLU A 126 -32.09 -5.90 -3.54
CA GLU A 126 -32.64 -7.10 -4.16
C GLU A 126 -31.77 -7.69 -5.29
N ILE A 127 -30.83 -6.90 -5.83
CA ILE A 127 -29.94 -7.32 -6.93
C ILE A 127 -28.89 -8.33 -6.46
N ASP A 128 -28.62 -8.45 -5.19
CA ASP A 128 -27.65 -9.41 -4.62
C ASP A 128 -27.96 -10.87 -5.00
N GLY A 129 -29.22 -11.20 -5.36
CA GLY A 129 -29.64 -12.50 -5.87
C GLY A 129 -29.41 -12.72 -7.38
N VAL A 130 -29.03 -11.70 -8.14
CA VAL A 130 -28.85 -11.80 -9.59
C VAL A 130 -27.51 -12.47 -9.91
N LYS A 131 -27.56 -13.66 -10.52
CA LYS A 131 -26.37 -14.35 -11.02
C LYS A 131 -25.83 -13.63 -12.25
N GLY A 132 -24.80 -12.83 -12.06
CA GLY A 132 -24.02 -12.24 -13.16
C GLY A 132 -23.07 -13.24 -13.82
N GLU A 133 -22.62 -12.94 -15.02
CA GLU A 133 -21.51 -13.64 -15.67
C GLU A 133 -20.20 -13.26 -14.99
N ARG A 134 -19.45 -14.27 -14.50
CA ARG A 134 -18.16 -14.03 -13.88
C ARG A 134 -17.12 -13.60 -14.92
N LYS A 135 -16.57 -12.40 -14.77
CA LYS A 135 -15.52 -11.85 -15.65
C LYS A 135 -14.12 -12.03 -15.05
N LEU A 136 -13.98 -11.97 -13.73
CA LEU A 136 -12.71 -12.10 -13.02
C LEU A 136 -12.81 -13.07 -11.85
N TYR A 137 -11.73 -13.76 -11.59
CA TYR A 137 -11.55 -14.56 -10.38
C TYR A 137 -10.86 -13.75 -9.29
N GLY A 138 -11.03 -14.13 -8.04
CA GLY A 138 -10.26 -13.62 -6.93
C GLY A 138 -8.76 -13.94 -7.06
N SER A 139 -7.94 -13.31 -6.22
CA SER A 139 -6.47 -13.48 -6.32
C SER A 139 -5.99 -14.89 -5.94
N GLY A 140 -4.81 -15.27 -6.44
CA GLY A 140 -4.13 -16.50 -6.05
C GLY A 140 -3.80 -16.59 -4.55
N TRP A 141 -3.70 -15.45 -3.85
CA TRP A 141 -3.53 -15.42 -2.39
C TRP A 141 -4.81 -15.85 -1.66
N GLY A 142 -5.98 -15.40 -2.12
CA GLY A 142 -7.26 -15.90 -1.61
C GLY A 142 -7.48 -17.37 -1.93
N ALA A 143 -7.06 -17.85 -3.12
CA ALA A 143 -7.10 -19.26 -3.49
C ALA A 143 -6.19 -20.12 -2.58
N LEU A 144 -5.00 -19.62 -2.23
CA LEU A 144 -4.10 -20.28 -1.28
C LEU A 144 -4.73 -20.37 0.12
N GLU A 145 -5.35 -19.28 0.58
CA GLU A 145 -6.01 -19.25 1.89
C GLU A 145 -7.25 -20.16 1.94
N ALA A 146 -8.05 -20.18 0.86
CA ALA A 146 -9.16 -21.11 0.73
C ALA A 146 -8.70 -22.57 0.80
N GLU A 147 -7.59 -22.92 0.15
CA GLU A 147 -7.02 -24.26 0.21
C GLU A 147 -6.51 -24.60 1.62
N ARG A 148 -5.83 -23.65 2.30
CA ARG A 148 -5.39 -23.83 3.69
C ARG A 148 -6.57 -24.10 4.61
N MET A 149 -7.61 -23.30 4.52
CA MET A 149 -8.81 -23.46 5.36
C MET A 149 -9.51 -24.79 5.10
N LYS A 150 -9.63 -25.20 3.82
CA LYS A 150 -10.17 -26.50 3.44
C LYS A 150 -9.38 -27.66 4.05
N VAL A 151 -8.05 -27.65 3.97
CA VAL A 151 -7.19 -28.68 4.57
C VAL A 151 -7.35 -28.74 6.08
N GLN A 152 -7.63 -27.61 6.73
CA GLN A 152 -7.86 -27.52 8.17
C GLN A 152 -9.32 -27.72 8.58
N GLY A 153 -10.20 -28.12 7.66
CA GLY A 153 -11.63 -28.34 7.94
C GLY A 153 -12.40 -27.06 8.30
N GLN A 154 -11.92 -25.90 7.85
CA GLN A 154 -12.53 -24.59 8.07
C GLN A 154 -13.28 -24.13 6.83
N GLU A 155 -14.36 -23.38 7.02
CA GLU A 155 -15.10 -22.77 5.93
C GLU A 155 -14.46 -21.45 5.50
N PHE A 156 -14.21 -21.29 4.20
CA PHE A 156 -13.75 -20.05 3.60
C PHE A 156 -14.93 -19.22 3.14
N LEU A 157 -15.26 -18.20 3.91
CA LEU A 157 -16.38 -17.30 3.59
C LEU A 157 -15.97 -16.31 2.49
N SER A 158 -16.47 -16.53 1.30
CA SER A 158 -16.16 -15.71 0.12
C SER A 158 -17.42 -15.34 -0.65
N GLN A 159 -18.45 -14.84 0.03
CA GLN A 159 -19.73 -14.49 -0.60
C GLN A 159 -19.52 -13.71 -1.90
N GLY A 160 -20.03 -14.26 -3.02
CA GLY A 160 -19.94 -13.63 -4.35
C GLY A 160 -18.57 -13.66 -5.03
N LEU A 161 -17.49 -14.04 -4.34
CA LEU A 161 -16.14 -14.13 -4.90
C LEU A 161 -15.73 -15.60 -5.12
N ASP A 162 -15.10 -15.87 -6.25
CA ASP A 162 -14.51 -17.17 -6.55
C ASP A 162 -12.99 -17.08 -6.55
N TYR A 163 -12.39 -17.71 -5.56
CA TYR A 163 -10.95 -17.87 -5.43
C TYR A 163 -10.53 -19.21 -6.04
N SER A 164 -10.59 -19.28 -7.36
CA SER A 164 -10.25 -20.49 -8.10
C SER A 164 -8.78 -20.85 -7.96
N SER A 165 -8.49 -22.15 -7.78
CA SER A 165 -7.12 -22.69 -7.82
C SER A 165 -6.38 -22.37 -9.12
N LYS A 166 -7.10 -22.06 -10.21
CA LYS A 166 -6.51 -21.60 -11.48
C LYS A 166 -5.76 -20.26 -11.37
N THR A 167 -6.01 -19.49 -10.31
CA THR A 167 -5.33 -18.21 -10.06
C THR A 167 -4.02 -18.35 -9.30
N LEU A 168 -3.70 -19.54 -8.79
CA LEU A 168 -2.41 -19.84 -8.16
C LEU A 168 -1.25 -19.67 -9.17
N ARG A 169 -0.17 -19.03 -8.73
CA ARG A 169 1.03 -18.71 -9.52
C ARG A 169 2.28 -19.20 -8.78
N GLU A 170 3.46 -18.95 -9.36
CA GLU A 170 4.75 -19.33 -8.75
C GLU A 170 4.89 -18.84 -7.29
N ALA A 171 4.46 -17.60 -7.01
CA ALA A 171 4.55 -17.00 -5.67
C ALA A 171 3.81 -17.78 -4.57
N GLN A 172 2.80 -18.57 -4.90
CA GLN A 172 2.04 -19.40 -3.96
C GLN A 172 2.56 -20.84 -3.85
N LYS A 173 3.32 -21.32 -4.83
CA LYS A 173 3.73 -22.74 -4.91
C LYS A 173 4.53 -23.21 -3.68
N GLY A 174 5.44 -22.38 -3.17
CA GLY A 174 6.20 -22.72 -1.97
C GLY A 174 5.31 -22.93 -0.75
N TRP A 175 4.31 -22.04 -0.58
CA TRP A 175 3.35 -22.13 0.50
C TRP A 175 2.37 -23.30 0.37
N LEU A 176 2.01 -23.69 -0.85
CA LEU A 176 1.23 -24.92 -1.10
C LEU A 176 2.01 -26.16 -0.71
N LYS A 177 3.31 -26.22 -1.01
CA LYS A 177 4.17 -27.32 -0.56
C LYS A 177 4.26 -27.37 0.96
N LEU A 178 4.45 -26.22 1.61
CA LEU A 178 4.43 -26.17 3.07
C LEU A 178 3.12 -26.71 3.64
N LEU A 179 1.98 -26.38 3.03
CA LEU A 179 0.66 -26.82 3.46
C LEU A 179 0.45 -28.33 3.29
N HIS A 180 0.80 -28.90 2.14
CA HIS A 180 0.49 -30.29 1.78
C HIS A 180 1.61 -31.27 2.14
N GLU A 181 2.87 -30.85 2.00
CA GLU A 181 4.05 -31.72 2.18
C GLU A 181 4.77 -31.44 3.52
N GLY A 182 4.36 -30.36 4.22
CA GLY A 182 4.95 -29.94 5.49
C GLY A 182 6.38 -29.41 5.32
N GLU A 183 6.72 -28.87 4.14
CA GLU A 183 8.05 -28.34 3.85
C GLU A 183 7.96 -27.08 2.97
N LEU A 184 8.53 -25.96 3.45
CA LEU A 184 8.76 -24.78 2.64
C LEU A 184 10.05 -25.01 1.83
N PRO A 185 10.00 -25.05 0.49
CA PRO A 185 11.20 -25.27 -0.32
C PRO A 185 12.21 -24.13 -0.17
N CYS A 186 13.48 -24.47 -0.25
CA CYS A 186 14.56 -23.47 -0.28
C CYS A 186 14.53 -22.72 -1.62
N GLU A 187 14.63 -21.39 -1.57
CA GLU A 187 14.74 -20.54 -2.74
C GLU A 187 16.19 -20.15 -3.03
N ASP A 188 16.44 -19.63 -4.24
CA ASP A 188 17.75 -19.11 -4.64
C ASP A 188 18.01 -17.77 -3.93
N ALA A 189 19.00 -17.73 -3.04
CA ALA A 189 19.35 -16.57 -2.24
C ALA A 189 19.85 -15.36 -3.07
N SER A 190 20.24 -15.57 -4.33
CA SER A 190 20.64 -14.50 -5.24
C SER A 190 19.44 -13.73 -5.81
N LYS A 191 18.23 -14.29 -5.71
CA LYS A 191 16.98 -13.70 -6.20
C LYS A 191 16.15 -13.15 -5.06
N PRO A 192 15.34 -12.09 -5.32
CA PRO A 192 14.43 -11.59 -4.31
C PRO A 192 13.39 -12.67 -3.95
N PRO A 193 13.06 -12.83 -2.66
CA PRO A 193 11.96 -13.67 -2.23
C PRO A 193 10.67 -13.29 -2.95
N MET A 194 10.01 -14.28 -3.56
CA MET A 194 8.82 -14.00 -4.38
C MET A 194 7.59 -13.60 -3.56
N SER A 195 7.56 -13.97 -2.29
CA SER A 195 6.40 -13.77 -1.44
C SER A 195 6.71 -13.90 0.05
N TYR A 196 5.72 -13.56 0.87
CA TYR A 196 5.75 -13.77 2.31
C TYR A 196 4.35 -14.05 2.84
N GLN A 197 4.27 -14.65 4.02
CA GLN A 197 3.04 -14.82 4.81
C GLN A 197 3.27 -14.28 6.22
N VAL A 198 2.21 -13.76 6.86
CA VAL A 198 2.33 -13.19 8.21
C VAL A 198 1.23 -13.63 9.16
N SER A 199 0.24 -14.43 8.72
CA SER A 199 -0.81 -14.90 9.62
C SER A 199 -0.32 -15.98 10.59
N ASP A 200 -1.00 -16.12 11.72
CA ASP A 200 -0.65 -17.12 12.74
C ASP A 200 -0.74 -18.55 12.20
N ALA A 201 -1.70 -18.81 11.31
CA ALA A 201 -1.87 -20.11 10.72
C ALA A 201 -0.64 -20.52 9.87
N TRP A 202 -0.12 -19.61 9.05
CA TRP A 202 1.08 -19.85 8.25
C TRP A 202 2.34 -19.93 9.10
N MET A 203 2.43 -19.11 10.16
CA MET A 203 3.54 -19.20 11.11
C MET A 203 3.57 -20.57 11.82
N LYS A 204 2.41 -21.08 12.26
CA LYS A 204 2.30 -22.40 12.88
C LYS A 204 2.72 -23.53 11.93
N LEU A 205 2.34 -23.45 10.66
CA LEU A 205 2.78 -24.43 9.65
C LEU A 205 4.30 -24.40 9.45
N LEU A 206 4.89 -23.20 9.33
CA LEU A 206 6.33 -23.06 9.16
C LEU A 206 7.12 -23.51 10.37
N THR A 207 6.71 -23.12 11.58
CA THR A 207 7.38 -23.55 12.82
C THR A 207 7.27 -25.05 13.02
N GLY A 208 6.11 -25.66 12.78
CA GLY A 208 5.94 -27.12 12.84
C GLY A 208 6.82 -27.87 11.81
N SER A 209 6.97 -27.32 10.60
CA SER A 209 7.92 -27.84 9.60
C SER A 209 9.36 -27.80 10.10
N MET A 210 9.75 -26.69 10.73
CA MET A 210 11.10 -26.54 11.29
C MET A 210 11.35 -27.49 12.48
N GLU A 211 10.36 -27.68 13.36
CA GLU A 211 10.43 -28.65 14.46
C GLU A 211 10.62 -30.08 13.96
N ALA A 212 9.97 -30.42 12.86
CA ALA A 212 10.14 -31.72 12.17
C ALA A 212 11.48 -31.85 11.43
N GLY A 213 12.38 -30.88 11.55
CA GLY A 213 13.70 -30.90 10.91
C GLY A 213 13.72 -30.46 9.45
N LYS A 214 12.54 -30.12 8.88
CA LYS A 214 12.39 -29.59 7.53
C LYS A 214 12.52 -28.06 7.53
N SER A 215 12.54 -27.41 6.39
CA SER A 215 12.58 -25.93 6.22
C SER A 215 13.64 -25.20 7.06
N ARG A 216 14.66 -25.90 7.59
CA ARG A 216 15.77 -25.33 8.38
C ARG A 216 16.90 -24.84 7.46
N HIS A 217 16.59 -23.91 6.57
CA HIS A 217 17.50 -23.29 5.60
C HIS A 217 17.29 -21.77 5.62
N TRP A 218 18.12 -21.03 4.88
CA TRP A 218 18.12 -19.58 4.89
C TRP A 218 16.71 -18.98 4.65
N TYR A 219 15.96 -19.53 3.67
CA TYR A 219 14.65 -19.01 3.29
C TYR A 219 13.58 -19.26 4.39
N GLY A 220 13.59 -20.45 4.99
CA GLY A 220 12.68 -20.74 6.12
C GLY A 220 12.91 -19.82 7.31
N TYR A 221 14.17 -19.61 7.72
CA TYR A 221 14.49 -18.67 8.79
C TYR A 221 14.22 -17.22 8.41
N TYR A 222 14.45 -16.83 7.17
CA TYR A 222 14.08 -15.53 6.65
C TYR A 222 12.57 -15.28 6.79
N GLN A 223 11.72 -16.21 6.33
CA GLN A 223 10.27 -16.10 6.42
C GLN A 223 9.79 -16.06 7.88
N LEU A 224 10.39 -16.85 8.77
CA LEU A 224 10.11 -16.79 10.20
C LEU A 224 10.45 -15.40 10.77
N GLY A 225 11.60 -14.84 10.41
CA GLY A 225 12.01 -13.49 10.80
C GLY A 225 11.00 -12.43 10.34
N VAL A 226 10.50 -12.52 9.11
CA VAL A 226 9.45 -11.61 8.58
C VAL A 226 8.15 -11.74 9.40
N MET A 227 7.72 -12.96 9.71
CA MET A 227 6.52 -13.21 10.52
C MET A 227 6.65 -12.65 11.96
N LEU A 228 7.81 -12.79 12.56
CA LEU A 228 8.11 -12.29 13.92
C LEU A 228 8.21 -10.76 13.93
N ALA A 229 8.87 -10.17 12.93
CA ALA A 229 8.94 -8.71 12.77
C ALA A 229 7.55 -8.08 12.59
N TYR A 230 6.67 -8.70 11.81
CA TYR A 230 5.28 -8.26 11.66
C TYR A 230 4.53 -8.22 13.01
N ARG A 231 4.84 -9.11 13.93
CA ARG A 231 4.28 -9.18 15.29
C ARG A 231 5.00 -8.29 16.31
N SER A 232 5.91 -7.45 15.86
CA SER A 232 6.75 -6.61 16.73
C SER A 232 7.64 -7.40 17.70
N LYS A 233 7.87 -8.68 17.45
CA LYS A 233 8.78 -9.55 18.19
C LYS A 233 10.21 -9.36 17.66
N ARG A 234 10.76 -8.18 17.92
CA ARG A 234 11.98 -7.70 17.26
C ARG A 234 13.20 -8.57 17.54
N GLN A 235 13.42 -8.94 18.80
CA GLN A 235 14.56 -9.75 19.20
C GLN A 235 14.51 -11.15 18.59
N GLU A 236 13.34 -11.82 18.65
CA GLU A 236 13.14 -13.13 18.02
C GLU A 236 13.32 -13.05 16.50
N ALA A 237 12.89 -11.95 15.88
CA ALA A 237 13.07 -11.71 14.45
C ALA A 237 14.56 -11.54 14.08
N LEU A 238 15.33 -10.78 14.86
CA LEU A 238 16.77 -10.63 14.68
C LEU A 238 17.48 -11.98 14.74
N GLU A 239 17.18 -12.82 15.74
CA GLU A 239 17.72 -14.17 15.85
C GLU A 239 17.38 -15.06 14.65
N ALA A 240 16.14 -14.94 14.13
CA ALA A 240 15.74 -15.68 12.95
C ALA A 240 16.50 -15.20 11.68
N PHE A 241 16.70 -13.89 11.51
CA PHE A 241 17.52 -13.38 10.41
C PHE A 241 18.99 -13.77 10.54
N GLU A 242 19.55 -13.81 11.74
CA GLU A 242 20.91 -14.32 11.99
C GLU A 242 21.05 -15.79 11.64
N LYS A 243 20.06 -16.63 12.00
CA LYS A 243 20.02 -18.03 11.57
C LYS A 243 19.91 -18.16 10.04
N SER A 244 19.12 -17.29 9.40
CA SER A 244 19.06 -17.23 7.93
C SER A 244 20.43 -16.95 7.33
N LEU A 245 21.14 -15.94 7.84
CA LEU A 245 22.48 -15.55 7.39
C LEU A 245 23.54 -16.59 7.68
N SER A 246 23.44 -17.34 8.77
CA SER A 246 24.35 -18.45 9.09
C SER A 246 24.14 -19.67 8.20
N CYS A 247 22.92 -19.92 7.73
CA CYS A 247 22.68 -20.96 6.72
C CYS A 247 23.25 -20.55 5.35
N GLN A 248 23.00 -19.31 4.93
CA GLN A 248 23.48 -18.76 3.68
C GLN A 248 23.44 -17.24 3.72
N GLN A 249 24.55 -16.57 3.40
CA GLN A 249 24.57 -15.13 3.27
C GLN A 249 23.61 -14.68 2.16
N ASN A 250 22.75 -13.70 2.48
CA ASN A 250 21.75 -13.20 1.55
C ASN A 250 21.40 -11.73 1.87
N ALA A 251 21.12 -10.98 0.81
CA ALA A 251 20.79 -9.55 0.91
C ALA A 251 19.47 -9.28 1.66
N TRP A 252 18.54 -10.21 1.62
CA TRP A 252 17.17 -10.06 2.10
C TRP A 252 17.11 -10.06 3.63
N ALA A 253 17.76 -11.03 4.25
CA ALA A 253 17.88 -11.10 5.70
C ALA A 253 18.76 -9.95 6.24
N LEU A 254 19.85 -9.57 5.55
CA LEU A 254 20.67 -8.42 5.90
C LEU A 254 19.83 -7.12 5.90
N ARG A 255 19.05 -6.88 4.84
CA ARG A 255 18.18 -5.71 4.79
C ARG A 255 17.18 -5.71 5.95
N CYS A 256 16.49 -6.82 6.20
CA CYS A 256 15.51 -6.92 7.28
C CYS A 256 16.16 -6.72 8.67
N LYS A 257 17.33 -7.32 8.90
CA LYS A 257 18.14 -7.10 10.11
C LYS A 257 18.49 -5.63 10.28
N GLY A 258 18.99 -4.98 9.23
CA GLY A 258 19.32 -3.55 9.24
C GLY A 258 18.13 -2.66 9.57
N VAL A 259 16.94 -2.96 9.03
CA VAL A 259 15.71 -2.23 9.36
C VAL A 259 15.36 -2.37 10.84
N LEU A 260 15.45 -3.56 11.42
CA LEU A 260 15.16 -3.77 12.85
C LEU A 260 16.18 -3.06 13.75
N LEU A 261 17.47 -3.16 13.45
CA LEU A 261 18.52 -2.46 14.19
C LEU A 261 18.31 -0.93 14.17
N ASN A 262 17.92 -0.37 13.02
CA ASN A 262 17.57 1.05 12.94
C ASN A 262 16.37 1.42 13.82
N LEU A 263 15.34 0.55 13.90
CA LEU A 263 14.18 0.75 14.78
C LEU A 263 14.55 0.66 16.26
N GLU A 264 15.64 -0.03 16.61
CA GLU A 264 16.18 -0.11 17.97
C GLU A 264 17.16 1.03 18.27
N GLY A 265 17.48 1.87 17.28
CA GLY A 265 18.39 3.01 17.43
C GLY A 265 19.84 2.73 17.10
N ASP A 266 20.22 1.48 16.82
CA ASP A 266 21.58 1.13 16.38
C ASP A 266 21.75 1.43 14.88
N LYS A 267 21.89 2.72 14.58
CA LYS A 267 22.05 3.21 13.20
C LYS A 267 23.38 2.77 12.57
N GLN A 268 24.41 2.53 13.39
CA GLN A 268 25.74 2.12 12.87
C GLN A 268 25.66 0.70 12.31
N ALA A 269 25.23 -0.27 13.12
CA ALA A 269 25.08 -1.64 12.68
C ALA A 269 24.03 -1.79 11.58
N ALA A 270 22.95 -0.99 11.63
CA ALA A 270 21.94 -0.94 10.58
C ALA A 270 22.52 -0.50 9.24
N ALA A 271 23.35 0.56 9.21
CA ALA A 271 24.01 1.04 8.00
C ALA A 271 24.95 -0.02 7.42
N ASP A 272 25.72 -0.71 8.26
CA ASP A 272 26.61 -1.80 7.81
C ASP A 272 25.82 -2.95 7.15
N CYS A 273 24.71 -3.36 7.76
CA CYS A 273 23.84 -4.39 7.20
C CYS A 273 23.26 -3.98 5.82
N LEU A 274 22.79 -2.73 5.67
CA LEU A 274 22.23 -2.26 4.39
C LEU A 274 23.31 -2.08 3.31
N CYS A 275 24.52 -1.61 3.67
CA CYS A 275 25.63 -1.53 2.73
C CYS A 275 26.04 -2.93 2.23
N GLN A 276 26.13 -3.90 3.13
CA GLN A 276 26.44 -5.29 2.78
C GLN A 276 25.36 -5.89 1.89
N ALA A 277 24.07 -5.69 2.23
CA ALA A 277 22.94 -6.13 1.41
C ALA A 277 22.98 -5.52 0.00
N LEU A 278 23.28 -4.21 -0.10
CA LEU A 278 23.37 -3.50 -1.37
C LEU A 278 24.50 -4.03 -2.27
N ARG A 279 25.65 -4.38 -1.70
CA ARG A 279 26.75 -4.99 -2.46
C ARG A 279 26.37 -6.38 -3.01
N MET A 280 25.56 -7.13 -2.26
CA MET A 280 25.09 -8.46 -2.70
C MET A 280 23.97 -8.37 -3.75
N ALA A 281 23.03 -7.42 -3.61
CA ALA A 281 21.87 -7.26 -4.49
C ALA A 281 21.66 -5.78 -4.88
N PRO A 282 22.45 -5.23 -5.82
CA PRO A 282 22.37 -3.83 -6.20
C PRO A 282 21.06 -3.47 -6.89
N HIS A 283 20.16 -2.79 -6.21
CA HIS A 283 18.92 -2.27 -6.78
C HIS A 283 18.54 -0.88 -6.21
N ARG A 284 17.68 -0.15 -6.93
CA ARG A 284 17.36 1.26 -6.68
C ARG A 284 16.87 1.53 -5.24
N ALA A 285 15.93 0.76 -4.75
CA ALA A 285 15.34 1.01 -3.42
C ALA A 285 16.38 0.83 -2.32
N LEU A 286 17.19 -0.24 -2.38
CA LEU A 286 18.21 -0.52 -1.38
C LEU A 286 19.35 0.48 -1.42
N ALA A 287 19.72 1.00 -2.61
CA ALA A 287 20.71 2.08 -2.72
C ALA A 287 20.24 3.35 -1.99
N ILE A 288 18.98 3.73 -2.14
CA ILE A 288 18.40 4.87 -1.45
C ILE A 288 18.34 4.63 0.07
N GLU A 289 17.92 3.43 0.51
CA GLU A 289 17.87 3.07 1.93
C GLU A 289 19.24 3.10 2.58
N ALA A 290 20.26 2.50 1.96
CA ALA A 290 21.63 2.46 2.48
C ALA A 290 22.24 3.86 2.56
N CYS A 291 22.13 4.68 1.50
CA CYS A 291 22.63 6.05 1.51
C CYS A 291 21.94 6.92 2.57
N ARG A 292 20.62 6.81 2.72
CA ARG A 292 19.88 7.52 3.75
C ARG A 292 20.39 7.15 5.14
N LEU A 293 20.52 5.85 5.40
CA LEU A 293 20.90 5.39 6.72
C LEU A 293 22.33 5.76 7.08
N LEU A 294 23.26 5.79 6.11
CA LEU A 294 24.62 6.32 6.32
C LEU A 294 24.60 7.81 6.70
N ASN A 295 23.76 8.62 6.03
CA ASN A 295 23.57 10.01 6.42
C ASN A 295 22.98 10.18 7.82
N ASP A 296 21.99 9.35 8.18
CA ASP A 296 21.30 9.37 9.48
C ASP A 296 22.21 8.82 10.61
N ALA A 297 23.18 7.98 10.25
CA ALA A 297 24.22 7.47 11.15
C ALA A 297 25.42 8.41 11.31
N GLY A 298 25.45 9.55 10.61
CA GLY A 298 26.57 10.50 10.64
C GLY A 298 27.84 9.97 9.97
N ARG A 299 27.71 9.18 8.89
CA ARG A 299 28.80 8.54 8.13
C ARG A 299 28.84 9.06 6.68
N PRO A 300 29.02 10.38 6.45
CA PRO A 300 29.00 10.95 5.11
C PRO A 300 30.17 10.45 4.22
N GLU A 301 31.35 10.20 4.76
CA GLU A 301 32.47 9.66 4.00
C GLU A 301 32.21 8.27 3.46
N ASP A 302 31.58 7.40 4.28
CA ASP A 302 31.19 6.05 3.87
C ASP A 302 30.08 6.09 2.81
N LEU A 303 29.18 7.07 2.89
CA LEU A 303 28.18 7.30 1.86
C LEU A 303 28.83 7.65 0.52
N LEU A 304 29.80 8.56 0.49
CA LEU A 304 30.50 8.93 -0.74
C LEU A 304 31.20 7.70 -1.36
N LYS A 305 31.95 6.93 -0.54
CA LYS A 305 32.56 5.67 -0.98
C LYS A 305 31.54 4.69 -1.56
N LEU A 306 30.42 4.49 -0.85
CA LEU A 306 29.37 3.59 -1.29
C LEU A 306 28.80 4.03 -2.64
N VAL A 307 28.53 5.33 -2.84
CA VAL A 307 28.00 5.86 -4.10
C VAL A 307 28.99 5.67 -5.24
N ASP A 308 30.28 5.83 -5.00
CA ASP A 308 31.33 5.63 -6.01
C ASP A 308 31.47 4.14 -6.42
N GLU A 309 31.20 3.21 -5.50
CA GLU A 309 31.15 1.75 -5.78
C GLU A 309 29.90 1.32 -6.58
N LEU A 310 28.84 2.15 -6.60
CA LEU A 310 27.58 1.78 -7.26
C LEU A 310 27.70 1.71 -8.79
N PRO A 311 27.01 0.77 -9.44
CA PRO A 311 26.81 0.81 -10.88
C PRO A 311 26.24 2.15 -11.33
N GLU A 312 26.67 2.65 -12.49
CA GLU A 312 26.30 3.97 -13.00
C GLU A 312 24.78 4.22 -13.00
N ARG A 313 23.99 3.21 -13.36
CA ARG A 313 22.52 3.28 -13.35
C ARG A 313 21.92 3.59 -11.98
N LEU A 314 22.57 3.18 -10.88
CA LEU A 314 22.12 3.45 -9.51
C LEU A 314 22.70 4.76 -9.00
N ARG A 315 23.94 5.07 -9.35
CA ARG A 315 24.60 6.33 -9.01
C ARG A 315 23.84 7.53 -9.57
N ARG A 316 23.28 7.43 -10.80
CA ARG A 316 22.48 8.49 -11.44
C ARG A 316 21.05 8.64 -10.89
N VAL A 317 20.62 7.84 -9.93
CA VAL A 317 19.30 8.00 -9.32
C VAL A 317 19.23 9.33 -8.57
N GLY A 318 18.30 10.20 -8.93
CA GLY A 318 18.21 11.57 -8.38
C GLY A 318 18.17 11.61 -6.85
N ARG A 319 17.48 10.64 -6.19
CA ARG A 319 17.48 10.55 -4.72
C ARG A 319 18.85 10.14 -4.15
N VAL A 320 19.62 9.31 -4.84
CA VAL A 320 21.00 8.96 -4.44
C VAL A 320 21.89 10.18 -4.60
N GLN A 321 21.75 10.95 -5.69
CA GLN A 321 22.50 12.19 -5.89
C GLN A 321 22.15 13.27 -4.85
N ALA A 322 20.88 13.40 -4.47
CA ALA A 322 20.48 14.31 -3.40
C ALA A 322 21.09 13.92 -2.05
N LEU A 323 21.16 12.62 -1.72
CA LEU A 323 21.82 12.14 -0.50
C LEU A 323 23.33 12.32 -0.56
N ARG A 324 23.95 12.16 -1.73
CA ARG A 324 25.38 12.47 -1.97
C ARG A 324 25.65 13.96 -1.76
N ALA A 325 24.80 14.83 -2.31
CA ALA A 325 24.92 16.28 -2.12
C ALA A 325 24.84 16.68 -0.63
N ASP A 326 23.91 16.09 0.15
CA ASP A 326 23.81 16.29 1.59
C ASP A 326 25.10 15.83 2.32
N ALA A 327 25.67 14.70 1.92
CA ALA A 327 26.93 14.23 2.49
C ALA A 327 28.10 15.16 2.17
N LEU A 328 28.19 15.66 0.94
CA LEU A 328 29.24 16.63 0.54
C LEU A 328 29.12 17.95 1.32
N LEU A 329 27.87 18.41 1.52
CA LEU A 329 27.62 19.61 2.34
C LEU A 329 28.06 19.41 3.80
N LYS A 330 27.76 18.24 4.41
CA LYS A 330 28.19 17.90 5.77
C LYS A 330 29.72 17.85 5.92
N LEU A 331 30.45 17.57 4.84
CA LEU A 331 31.90 17.50 4.80
C LEU A 331 32.58 18.81 4.33
N ASP A 332 31.78 19.85 4.09
CA ASP A 332 32.25 21.16 3.55
C ASP A 332 32.98 21.05 2.19
N LYS A 333 32.59 20.02 1.39
CA LYS A 333 33.18 19.77 0.06
C LYS A 333 32.37 20.50 -1.03
N LEU A 334 32.40 21.84 -0.98
CA LEU A 334 31.56 22.69 -1.83
C LEU A 334 31.93 22.62 -3.32
N ASP A 335 33.19 22.41 -3.68
CA ASP A 335 33.59 22.27 -5.09
C ASP A 335 33.02 21.02 -5.72
N GLU A 336 33.07 19.88 -4.99
CA GLU A 336 32.46 18.62 -5.45
C GLU A 336 30.92 18.73 -5.51
N LEU A 337 30.32 19.43 -4.56
CA LEU A 337 28.85 19.67 -4.54
C LEU A 337 28.38 20.44 -5.78
N ASN A 338 29.11 21.52 -6.17
CA ASN A 338 28.79 22.32 -7.33
C ASN A 338 28.83 21.54 -8.66
N THR A 339 29.52 20.40 -8.70
CA THR A 339 29.51 19.53 -9.90
C THR A 339 28.26 18.64 -10.03
N ILE A 340 27.46 18.53 -8.96
CA ILE A 340 26.26 17.69 -8.91
C ILE A 340 24.98 18.51 -9.16
N LEU A 341 25.02 19.79 -8.74
CA LEU A 341 23.91 20.74 -8.93
C LEU A 341 23.88 21.31 -10.33
#